data_07e4a523e9b2221037d58a57bf37fe86
#
_entry.id   07e4a523e9b2221037d58a57bf37fe86
#
_cell.length_a   1.000
_cell.length_b   1.000
_cell.length_c   1.000
_cell.angle_alpha   90.00
_cell.angle_beta   90.00
_cell.angle_gamma   90.00
#
_symmetry.space_group_name_H-M   'P 1'
#
loop_
_entity.id
_entity.type
_entity.pdbx_description
1 polymer ?
#
loop_
_entity_poly.entity_id
_entity_poly.type
_entity_poly.pdbx_seq_one_letter_code
_entity_poly.pdbx_strand_id
1 'polypeptide(L)'
;MSLKITKQRTINAEFNVVEEGATVLVKQTYISIDENAVSSVQENLINAELYAKYRKQMRKDEQELRNLRYKIEDEILAESNDTGVSNEQ
;
A
#
# COMPACT_ATOMS: atom_id res chain seq x y z
N MET A 1 -23.66 -12.13 24.13
CA MET A 1 -22.31 -11.87 23.62
C MET A 1 -22.29 -11.82 22.11
N SER A 2 -21.51 -10.91 21.54
CA SER A 2 -21.47 -10.81 20.12
C SER A 2 -20.02 -10.91 19.62
N LEU A 3 -19.88 -11.50 18.44
CA LEU A 3 -18.59 -11.62 17.77
C LEU A 3 -18.44 -10.49 16.78
N LYS A 4 -17.36 -9.76 16.88
CA LYS A 4 -17.08 -8.71 15.92
C LYS A 4 -15.81 -9.06 15.18
N ILE A 5 -15.89 -9.13 13.85
CA ILE A 5 -14.76 -9.44 13.02
C ILE A 5 -14.49 -8.25 12.11
N THR A 6 -13.26 -7.78 12.15
CA THR A 6 -12.82 -6.70 11.27
C THR A 6 -11.73 -7.24 10.36
N LYS A 7 -11.94 -7.09 9.07
CA LYS A 7 -10.96 -7.54 8.08
C LYS A 7 -10.23 -6.34 7.50
N GLN A 8 -8.94 -6.46 7.36
CA GLN A 8 -8.16 -5.42 6.71
C GLN A 8 -7.02 -6.06 5.93
N ARG A 9 -6.53 -5.34 4.95
CA ARG A 9 -5.39 -5.78 4.15
C ARG A 9 -4.24 -4.84 4.38
N THR A 10 -3.03 -5.38 4.43
CA THR A 10 -1.84 -4.58 4.69
C THR A 10 -0.83 -4.77 3.57
N ILE A 11 -0.08 -3.70 3.28
CA ILE A 11 1.01 -3.73 2.33
C ILE A 11 2.22 -3.17 3.05
N ASN A 12 3.33 -3.89 2.98
CA ASN A 12 4.61 -3.40 3.50
C ASN A 12 5.55 -3.32 2.31
N ALA A 13 5.87 -2.10 1.91
CA ALA A 13 6.71 -1.87 0.73
C ALA A 13 8.06 -1.31 1.14
N GLU A 14 9.11 -1.92 0.62
CA GLU A 14 10.47 -1.46 0.85
C GLU A 14 11.07 -0.98 -0.46
N PHE A 15 11.56 0.26 -0.44
CA PHE A 15 12.19 0.87 -1.62
C PHE A 15 13.69 0.75 -1.44
N ASN A 16 14.29 -0.13 -2.24
CA ASN A 16 15.72 -0.44 -2.12
C ASN A 16 16.48 -0.02 -3.37
N VAL A 17 17.75 0.32 -3.19
CA VAL A 17 18.66 0.55 -4.31
C VAL A 17 19.92 -0.26 -4.08
N VAL A 18 20.67 -0.48 -5.16
CA VAL A 18 21.96 -1.16 -5.06
C VAL A 18 23.06 -0.11 -5.17
N GLU A 19 23.86 0.01 -4.13
CA GLU A 19 24.99 0.93 -4.08
C GLU A 19 26.22 0.12 -3.78
N GLU A 20 27.24 0.23 -4.63
CA GLU A 20 28.52 -0.45 -4.44
C GLU A 20 28.34 -1.94 -4.14
N GLY A 21 27.43 -2.57 -4.84
CA GLY A 21 27.18 -4.01 -4.69
C GLY A 21 26.34 -4.40 -3.50
N ALA A 22 25.85 -3.45 -2.71
CA ALA A 22 25.03 -3.73 -1.54
C ALA A 22 23.63 -3.15 -1.72
N THR A 23 22.65 -3.89 -1.25
CA THR A 23 21.26 -3.42 -1.26
C THR A 23 21.04 -2.51 -0.05
N VAL A 24 20.57 -1.31 -0.30
CA VAL A 24 20.34 -0.31 0.74
C VAL A 24 18.88 0.06 0.76
N LEU A 25 18.29 0.01 1.94
CA LEU A 25 16.89 0.42 2.13
C LEU A 25 16.81 1.94 2.17
N VAL A 26 16.04 2.51 1.27
CA VAL A 26 15.93 3.97 1.13
C VAL A 26 14.66 4.49 1.77
N LYS A 27 13.56 3.79 1.60
CA LYS A 27 12.26 4.23 2.09
C LYS A 27 11.40 3.01 2.38
N GLN A 28 10.52 3.15 3.36
CA GLN A 28 9.58 2.09 3.69
C GLN A 28 8.19 2.70 3.79
N THR A 29 7.21 2.04 3.20
CA THR A 29 5.82 2.47 3.26
C THR A 29 4.97 1.32 3.77
N TYR A 30 4.16 1.61 4.78
CA TYR A 30 3.23 0.65 5.33
C TYR A 30 1.81 1.16 5.09
N ILE A 31 0.98 0.34 4.46
CA ILE A 31 -0.39 0.71 4.12
C ILE A 31 -1.33 -0.30 4.76
N SER A 32 -2.36 0.21 5.42
CA SER A 32 -3.42 -0.62 5.98
C SER A 32 -4.73 -0.16 5.32
N ILE A 33 -5.47 -1.09 4.74
CA ILE A 33 -6.72 -0.78 4.05
C ILE A 33 -7.84 -1.53 4.76
N ASP A 34 -8.83 -0.79 5.26
CA ASP A 34 -9.91 -1.40 6.01
C ASP A 34 -11.01 -1.95 5.08
N GLU A 35 -12.05 -2.52 5.67
CA GLU A 35 -13.11 -3.16 4.90
C GLU A 35 -13.99 -2.17 4.13
N ASN A 36 -13.84 -0.88 4.40
CA ASN A 36 -14.52 0.17 3.65
C ASN A 36 -13.64 0.75 2.56
N ALA A 37 -12.50 0.13 2.31
CA ALA A 37 -11.51 0.57 1.33
C ALA A 37 -10.88 1.91 1.69
N VAL A 38 -10.80 2.21 2.98
CA VAL A 38 -10.14 3.41 3.47
C VAL A 38 -8.71 3.05 3.85
N SER A 39 -7.75 3.74 3.25
CA SER A 39 -6.34 3.45 3.42
C SER A 39 -5.69 4.38 4.43
N SER A 40 -4.83 3.80 5.28
CA SER A 40 -3.94 4.56 6.16
C SER A 40 -2.53 4.30 5.67
N VAL A 41 -1.78 5.36 5.41
CA VAL A 41 -0.45 5.25 4.82
C VAL A 41 0.57 5.84 5.79
N GLN A 42 1.61 5.06 6.09
CA GLN A 42 2.73 5.54 6.89
C GLN A 42 3.99 5.42 6.05
N GLU A 43 4.73 6.50 5.95
CA GLU A 43 5.95 6.52 5.15
C GLU A 43 7.13 6.88 6.02
N ASN A 44 8.19 6.10 5.88
CA ASN A 44 9.45 6.35 6.59
C ASN A 44 10.55 6.52 5.56
N LEU A 45 11.09 7.73 5.49
CA LEU A 45 12.22 8.00 4.62
C LEU A 45 13.48 7.71 5.43
N ILE A 46 14.20 6.66 5.03
CA ILE A 46 15.35 6.18 5.78
C ILE A 46 16.65 6.81 5.30
N ASN A 47 16.78 6.99 3.98
CA ASN A 47 17.99 7.58 3.41
C ASN A 47 17.59 8.64 2.38
N ALA A 48 17.50 9.89 2.85
CA ALA A 48 17.06 11.00 2.02
C ALA A 48 18.03 11.28 0.87
N GLU A 49 19.31 11.05 1.11
CA GLU A 49 20.33 11.29 0.09
C GLU A 49 20.19 10.35 -1.09
N LEU A 50 19.99 9.07 -0.80
CA LEU A 50 19.78 8.09 -1.86
C LEU A 50 18.43 8.26 -2.53
N TYR A 51 17.42 8.69 -1.78
CA TYR A 51 16.13 9.00 -2.38
C TYR A 51 16.29 10.08 -3.45
N ALA A 52 17.02 11.14 -3.13
CA ALA A 52 17.24 12.23 -4.07
C ALA A 52 18.06 11.78 -5.29
N LYS A 53 19.06 10.93 -5.03
CA LYS A 53 19.92 10.41 -6.10
C LYS A 53 19.14 9.53 -7.08
N TYR A 54 18.22 8.73 -6.57
CA TYR A 54 17.44 7.80 -7.39
C TYR A 54 15.98 8.24 -7.50
N ARG A 55 15.73 9.55 -7.48
CA ARG A 55 14.38 10.10 -7.44
C ARG A 55 13.47 9.56 -8.54
N LYS A 56 13.98 9.43 -9.75
CA LYS A 56 13.17 8.99 -10.87
C LYS A 56 12.65 7.58 -10.64
N GLN A 57 13.51 6.68 -10.18
CA GLN A 57 13.10 5.33 -9.86
C GLN A 57 12.16 5.28 -8.65
N MET A 58 12.45 6.09 -7.63
CA MET A 58 11.60 6.14 -6.44
C MET A 58 10.18 6.54 -6.80
N ARG A 59 10.04 7.55 -7.67
CA ARG A 59 8.73 8.02 -8.09
C ARG A 59 7.98 6.99 -8.91
N LYS A 60 8.71 6.24 -9.74
CA LYS A 60 8.11 5.16 -10.50
C LYS A 60 7.60 4.07 -9.57
N ASP A 61 8.41 3.71 -8.59
CA ASP A 61 8.03 2.68 -7.61
C ASP A 61 6.84 3.15 -6.76
N GLU A 62 6.82 4.42 -6.38
CA GLU A 62 5.68 4.99 -5.65
C GLU A 62 4.41 4.91 -6.47
N GLN A 63 4.51 5.15 -7.77
CA GLN A 63 3.34 5.07 -8.64
C GLN A 63 2.84 3.63 -8.76
N GLU A 64 3.74 2.66 -8.85
CA GLU A 64 3.36 1.26 -8.88
C GLU A 64 2.67 0.85 -7.58
N LEU A 65 3.18 1.33 -6.45
CA LEU A 65 2.58 1.04 -5.16
C LEU A 65 1.18 1.65 -5.06
N ARG A 66 1.01 2.88 -5.56
CA ARG A 66 -0.29 3.54 -5.57
C ARG A 66 -1.29 2.78 -6.43
N ASN A 67 -0.85 2.29 -7.58
CA ASN A 67 -1.69 1.51 -8.46
C ASN A 67 -2.14 0.21 -7.79
N LEU A 68 -1.23 -0.44 -7.06
CA LEU A 68 -1.56 -1.64 -6.32
C LEU A 68 -2.58 -1.33 -5.22
N ARG A 69 -2.40 -0.23 -4.50
CA ARG A 69 -3.33 0.18 -3.45
C ARG A 69 -4.73 0.40 -4.04
N TYR A 70 -4.82 1.10 -5.15
CA TYR A 70 -6.10 1.35 -5.81
C TYR A 70 -6.77 0.04 -6.23
N LYS A 71 -5.98 -0.88 -6.75
CA LYS A 71 -6.49 -2.19 -7.16
C LYS A 71 -7.10 -2.94 -5.97
N ILE A 72 -6.41 -2.91 -4.83
CA ILE A 72 -6.90 -3.59 -3.63
C ILE A 72 -8.14 -2.90 -3.10
N GLU A 73 -8.17 -1.57 -3.10
CA GLU A 73 -9.37 -0.82 -2.69
C GLU A 73 -10.56 -1.20 -3.56
N ASP A 74 -10.34 -1.30 -4.87
CA ASP A 74 -11.41 -1.67 -5.78
C ASP A 74 -11.88 -3.11 -5.55
N GLU A 75 -10.97 -4.01 -5.23
CA GLU A 75 -11.32 -5.39 -4.91
C GLU A 75 -12.16 -5.47 -3.65
N ILE A 76 -11.83 -4.68 -2.64
CA ILE A 76 -12.60 -4.65 -1.40
C ILE A 76 -14.01 -4.15 -1.67
N LEU A 77 -14.14 -3.09 -2.46
CA LEU A 77 -15.44 -2.54 -2.80
C LEU A 77 -16.26 -3.53 -3.63
N ALA A 78 -15.63 -4.28 -4.53
CA ALA A 78 -16.32 -5.28 -5.32
C ALA A 78 -16.84 -6.42 -4.45
N GLU A 79 -16.03 -6.86 -3.47
CA GLU A 79 -16.46 -7.90 -2.53
C GLU A 79 -17.63 -7.42 -1.69
N SER A 80 -17.58 -6.18 -1.25
CA SER A 80 -18.65 -5.59 -0.47
C SER A 80 -19.93 -5.48 -1.28
N ASN A 81 -19.81 -5.09 -2.54
CA ASN A 81 -20.97 -5.00 -3.42
C ASN A 81 -21.59 -6.37 -3.68
N ASP A 82 -20.75 -7.38 -3.84
CA ASP A 82 -21.24 -8.74 -4.04
C ASP A 82 -22.05 -9.23 -2.85
N THR A 83 -21.62 -8.90 -1.65
CA THR A 83 -22.33 -9.32 -0.47
C THR A 83 -23.53 -8.46 -0.17
N GLY A 84 -23.46 -7.18 -0.56
CA GLY A 84 -24.48 -6.22 -0.21
C GLY A 84 -25.69 -6.21 -1.09
N VAL A 85 -25.71 -6.88 -2.11
CA VAL A 85 -26.68 -6.70 -3.03
C VAL A 85 -27.98 -7.20 -2.83
N SER A 86 -27.85 -7.16 -2.73
CA SER A 86 -28.47 -7.44 -2.65
C SER A 86 -29.38 -6.76 -2.93
N ASN A 87 -29.13 -6.34 -3.22
CA ASN A 87 -29.40 -5.70 -3.28
C ASN A 87 -29.83 -4.95 -3.90
N GLU A 88 -29.90 -4.73 -4.15
CA GLU A 88 -30.02 -3.99 -4.47
C GLU A 88 -30.40 -3.46 -5.11
N GLN A 89 -30.53 -3.37 -5.39
CA GLN A 89 -30.70 -2.81 -5.65
C GLN A 89 -31.18 -2.63 -5.85
#